data_89ffbfac8d7183997397849fde927756
#
_entry.id   89ffbfac8d7183997397849fde927756
#
_cell.length_a   1.000
_cell.length_b   1.000
_cell.length_c   1.000
_cell.angle_alpha   90.00
_cell.angle_beta   90.00
_cell.angle_gamma   90.00
#
_symmetry.space_group_name_H-M   'P 1'
#
loop_
_entity.id
_entity.type
_entity.pdbx_description
1 polymer ?
#
loop_
_entity_poly.entity_id
_entity_poly.type
_entity_poly.pdbx_seq_one_letter_code
_entity_poly.pdbx_strand_id
1 'polypeptide(L)'
;MRNGVCERGAAHTVATICGCGERFSKLDVCAKAYPLWNSEQGVSRNKQAYVTRQADCEENAGGDYYWTFFPQPTFVSTQKYYCHVDNSCYMNFDFSAPDFHELAFWEDTATLRFNCAETYVGLLEKLTGLLGRQPELPDWVYDGVTLGIQGGTDVCQQKLDVMRQGGVKVNGIWAQDWSGIRMTSFGKRVMWNWKWNSELYPQLDERIAQWKEEGVQFLSYINPYVASDKDLCEEAATRGYLTKDADGKDYHVEFGEFYAGVIDLTNPEAYGWYKEVIKKNLIALGCGGWMADFGEYLPTDTFLHNGVSAEIMHNAWPALWAKCNYEALEETGKLGEILFFMRAGYTGSQKHSVMMWAGDQNVDWSLDDGLASVVPAALSLAMTGHGLHHSDIGGYTTLFEMKRSKELLLRWCDFSAFTPMMRTHEGNRPGDNWQFDGDAETVAHFARMTTVFTTLKPYIKAAVAQNAKSGLPVMRPLFLHYEDDARAYTLKYQYLFGRDLLVAPVHEEGRRDWSLYLPQDSWVNAWTGETCLGGDVTVDAPLGKPPVFYRQHSEWADLFSTLRHI
;
A
#
# COMPACT_ATOMS: atom_id res chain seq x y z
N MET A 1 25.37 -1.21 -22.98
CA MET A 1 25.19 -2.37 -23.91
C MET A 1 23.75 -2.82 -23.78
N ARG A 2 23.03 -3.11 -24.87
CA ARG A 2 21.68 -3.66 -24.79
C ARG A 2 21.81 -5.18 -24.67
N ASN A 3 21.56 -5.73 -23.51
CA ASN A 3 21.43 -7.18 -23.34
C ASN A 3 19.93 -7.50 -23.39
N GLY A 4 19.42 -7.86 -24.56
CA GLY A 4 18.03 -8.24 -24.77
C GLY A 4 17.85 -9.75 -24.70
N VAL A 5 16.84 -10.23 -23.98
CA VAL A 5 16.35 -11.61 -24.11
C VAL A 5 15.15 -11.56 -25.04
N CYS A 6 15.23 -12.26 -26.18
CA CYS A 6 14.15 -12.40 -27.13
C CYS A 6 13.45 -13.77 -26.88
N GLU A 7 12.20 -13.75 -26.49
CA GLU A 7 11.36 -14.94 -26.39
C GLU A 7 10.46 -15.03 -27.62
N ARG A 8 10.62 -16.04 -28.46
CA ARG A 8 9.74 -16.32 -29.59
C ARG A 8 8.68 -17.33 -29.18
N GLY A 9 7.52 -16.84 -28.77
CA GLY A 9 6.33 -17.68 -28.62
C GLY A 9 5.60 -17.85 -29.96
N ALA A 10 5.14 -19.06 -30.26
CA ALA A 10 4.33 -19.31 -31.43
C ALA A 10 2.99 -18.56 -31.35
N ALA A 11 2.63 -17.88 -32.42
CA ALA A 11 1.39 -17.13 -32.57
C ALA A 11 0.16 -18.06 -32.35
N HIS A 12 -0.58 -17.85 -31.26
CA HIS A 12 -2.02 -18.10 -31.16
C HIS A 12 -2.49 -17.71 -29.75
N THR A 13 -3.07 -16.54 -29.64
CA THR A 13 -3.51 -15.76 -28.49
C THR A 13 -2.43 -14.81 -27.97
N VAL A 14 -2.68 -13.52 -28.06
CA VAL A 14 -1.84 -12.49 -27.46
C VAL A 14 -1.75 -12.79 -25.96
N ALA A 15 -0.58 -13.16 -25.48
CA ALA A 15 -0.38 -13.45 -24.07
C ALA A 15 -0.57 -12.14 -23.29
N THR A 16 -1.41 -12.16 -22.27
CA THR A 16 -1.49 -11.08 -21.30
C THR A 16 -0.36 -11.20 -20.29
N ILE A 17 0.27 -10.09 -19.94
CA ILE A 17 1.35 -10.02 -18.97
C ILE A 17 0.89 -9.17 -17.79
N CYS A 18 1.04 -9.69 -16.57
CA CYS A 18 0.79 -8.96 -15.33
C CYS A 18 2.10 -8.81 -14.56
N GLY A 19 2.29 -7.72 -13.82
CA GLY A 19 3.46 -7.58 -12.96
C GLY A 19 4.15 -6.22 -13.06
N CYS A 20 5.49 -6.23 -12.99
CA CYS A 20 6.34 -5.04 -12.85
C CYS A 20 6.16 -4.29 -11.52
N GLY A 21 5.66 -4.95 -10.48
CA GLY A 21 5.38 -4.37 -9.17
C GLY A 21 3.99 -3.76 -9.08
N GLU A 22 3.83 -2.76 -8.24
CA GLU A 22 2.57 -2.05 -8.02
C GLU A 22 2.24 -1.15 -9.21
N ARG A 23 1.06 -1.34 -9.84
CA ARG A 23 0.63 -0.60 -11.04
C ARG A 23 -0.79 -0.08 -10.88
N PHE A 24 -0.93 1.23 -10.82
CA PHE A 24 -2.18 1.90 -10.46
C PHE A 24 -3.18 2.01 -11.60
N SER A 25 -2.67 2.07 -12.84
CA SER A 25 -3.52 2.26 -14.02
C SER A 25 -3.78 0.98 -14.82
N LYS A 26 -2.94 -0.04 -14.66
CA LYS A 26 -2.93 -1.24 -15.51
C LYS A 26 -2.68 -2.51 -14.71
N LEU A 27 -3.51 -3.52 -14.93
CA LEU A 27 -3.23 -4.89 -14.51
C LEU A 27 -2.52 -5.67 -15.63
N ASP A 28 -2.97 -5.52 -16.87
CA ASP A 28 -2.28 -5.98 -18.06
C ASP A 28 -1.27 -4.93 -18.52
N VAL A 29 0.01 -5.31 -18.53
CA VAL A 29 1.13 -4.43 -18.91
C VAL A 29 1.54 -4.55 -20.39
N CYS A 30 0.84 -5.36 -21.18
CA CYS A 30 1.09 -5.48 -22.62
C CYS A 30 0.95 -4.14 -23.37
N ALA A 31 1.59 -4.06 -24.54
CA ALA A 31 1.63 -2.93 -25.46
C ALA A 31 2.26 -1.64 -24.89
N LYS A 32 3.08 -1.76 -23.82
CA LYS A 32 3.77 -0.62 -23.20
C LYS A 32 5.15 -1.01 -22.67
N ALA A 33 5.98 0.02 -22.46
CA ALA A 33 7.26 -0.11 -21.78
C ALA A 33 7.14 0.40 -20.34
N TYR A 34 7.83 -0.27 -19.43
CA TYR A 34 7.83 0.03 -18.00
C TYR A 34 9.26 0.24 -17.50
N PRO A 35 9.68 1.49 -17.31
CA PRO A 35 10.86 1.79 -16.51
C PRO A 35 10.65 1.26 -15.08
N LEU A 36 11.62 0.51 -14.58
CA LEU A 36 11.62 -0.05 -13.22
C LEU A 36 12.58 0.78 -12.38
N TRP A 37 12.02 1.80 -11.74
CA TRP A 37 12.71 2.75 -10.90
C TRP A 37 11.80 3.19 -9.77
N ASN A 38 12.29 3.09 -8.55
CA ASN A 38 11.58 3.59 -7.38
C ASN A 38 11.44 5.10 -7.46
N SER A 39 10.22 5.59 -7.37
CA SER A 39 9.96 7.02 -7.39
C SER A 39 8.63 7.32 -6.71
N GLU A 40 8.49 8.52 -6.20
CA GLU A 40 7.17 9.02 -5.82
C GLU A 40 6.24 9.01 -7.02
N GLN A 41 4.96 8.78 -6.75
CA GLN A 41 3.94 8.59 -7.79
C GLN A 41 3.75 9.80 -8.71
N GLY A 42 4.13 11.00 -8.27
CA GLY A 42 3.75 12.27 -8.89
C GLY A 42 2.26 12.58 -8.72
N VAL A 43 1.84 13.73 -9.21
CA VAL A 43 0.43 14.16 -9.14
C VAL A 43 -0.33 13.56 -10.30
N SER A 44 -1.27 12.68 -10.03
CA SER A 44 -2.04 11.91 -11.01
C SER A 44 -1.14 11.17 -12.03
N ARG A 45 -1.52 10.02 -12.53
CA ARG A 45 -0.65 9.21 -13.42
C ARG A 45 -1.07 9.25 -14.88
N ASN A 46 -1.67 10.36 -15.30
CA ASN A 46 -2.20 10.52 -16.65
C ASN A 46 -1.76 11.86 -17.26
N LYS A 47 -0.75 11.85 -18.10
CA LYS A 47 -0.21 13.06 -18.77
C LYS A 47 -1.24 13.84 -19.61
N GLN A 48 -2.41 13.25 -19.88
CA GLN A 48 -3.51 13.94 -20.57
C GLN A 48 -4.47 14.65 -19.59
N ALA A 49 -4.47 14.27 -18.31
CA ALA A 49 -5.31 14.90 -17.30
C ALA A 49 -4.87 16.35 -17.01
N TYR A 50 -5.86 17.21 -16.76
CA TYR A 50 -5.60 18.63 -16.45
C TYR A 50 -4.72 18.79 -15.22
N VAL A 51 -5.02 18.05 -14.14
CA VAL A 51 -4.28 18.10 -12.88
C VAL A 51 -2.81 17.73 -13.05
N THR A 52 -2.51 16.68 -13.83
CA THR A 52 -1.14 16.27 -14.13
C THR A 52 -0.38 17.34 -14.89
N ARG A 53 -1.02 17.92 -15.91
CA ARG A 53 -0.38 18.99 -16.72
C ARG A 53 -0.15 20.26 -15.90
N GLN A 54 -1.05 20.60 -15.00
CA GLN A 54 -0.87 21.72 -14.09
C GLN A 54 0.33 21.49 -13.17
N ALA A 55 0.43 20.31 -12.56
CA ALA A 55 1.56 19.93 -11.72
C ALA A 55 2.89 19.91 -12.49
N ASP A 56 2.90 19.44 -13.74
CA ASP A 56 4.08 19.51 -14.62
C ASP A 56 4.50 20.96 -14.90
N CYS A 57 3.55 21.87 -15.11
CA CYS A 57 3.85 23.28 -15.37
C CYS A 57 4.38 24.02 -14.14
N GLU A 58 3.94 23.67 -12.94
CA GLU A 58 4.32 24.35 -11.72
C GLU A 58 5.66 23.85 -11.16
N GLU A 59 5.85 22.53 -11.05
CA GLU A 59 7.02 21.95 -10.38
C GLU A 59 7.58 20.70 -11.07
N ASN A 60 7.14 20.40 -12.30
CA ASN A 60 7.46 19.15 -13.01
C ASN A 60 7.07 17.91 -12.18
N ALA A 61 5.97 18.01 -11.41
CA ALA A 61 5.54 17.03 -10.43
C ALA A 61 4.45 16.07 -10.93
N GLY A 62 4.03 16.18 -12.20
CA GLY A 62 3.00 15.30 -12.77
C GLY A 62 3.50 13.87 -12.97
N GLY A 63 2.71 12.90 -12.50
CA GLY A 63 3.03 11.48 -12.66
C GLY A 63 2.81 10.91 -14.06
N ASP A 64 3.24 9.68 -14.27
CA ASP A 64 2.97 8.91 -15.49
C ASP A 64 2.52 7.48 -15.13
N TYR A 65 1.92 6.75 -16.10
CA TYR A 65 1.34 5.41 -15.90
C TYR A 65 2.31 4.37 -15.32
N TYR A 66 3.62 4.58 -15.46
CA TYR A 66 4.66 3.66 -14.97
C TYR A 66 5.28 4.08 -13.63
N TRP A 67 5.01 5.29 -13.13
CA TRP A 67 5.54 5.74 -11.84
C TRP A 67 4.92 4.97 -10.68
N THR A 68 5.77 4.53 -9.78
CA THR A 68 5.35 3.72 -8.64
C THR A 68 6.39 3.73 -7.53
N PHE A 69 5.93 3.58 -6.32
CA PHE A 69 6.77 3.36 -5.14
C PHE A 69 7.35 1.94 -5.08
N PHE A 70 6.74 0.98 -5.77
CA PHE A 70 7.15 -0.42 -5.73
C PHE A 70 7.30 -1.00 -7.14
N PRO A 71 8.31 -0.59 -7.90
CA PRO A 71 8.68 -1.28 -9.13
C PRO A 71 9.33 -2.61 -8.76
N GLN A 72 8.96 -3.68 -9.45
CA GLN A 72 9.59 -4.97 -9.24
C GLN A 72 9.89 -5.65 -10.56
N PRO A 73 11.14 -6.15 -10.77
CA PRO A 73 11.55 -6.78 -12.01
C PRO A 73 11.00 -8.22 -12.13
N THR A 74 9.68 -8.33 -12.02
CA THR A 74 8.94 -9.61 -12.11
C THR A 74 7.73 -9.43 -12.99
N PHE A 75 7.52 -10.34 -13.93
CA PHE A 75 6.26 -10.43 -14.63
C PHE A 75 5.75 -11.88 -14.70
N VAL A 76 4.44 -12.02 -14.82
CA VAL A 76 3.69 -13.28 -14.92
C VAL A 76 2.92 -13.29 -16.22
N SER A 77 3.08 -14.34 -17.03
CA SER A 77 2.38 -14.53 -18.30
C SER A 77 1.13 -15.40 -18.15
N THR A 78 0.13 -15.16 -19.02
CA THR A 78 -1.03 -16.06 -19.16
C THR A 78 -0.66 -17.45 -19.65
N GLN A 79 0.57 -17.68 -20.09
CA GLN A 79 1.12 -19.00 -20.36
C GLN A 79 1.65 -19.70 -19.10
N LYS A 80 1.34 -19.16 -17.90
CA LYS A 80 1.64 -19.75 -16.59
C LYS A 80 3.14 -19.93 -16.33
N TYR A 81 3.92 -18.93 -16.70
CA TYR A 81 5.31 -18.78 -16.26
C TYR A 81 5.54 -17.38 -15.67
N TYR A 82 6.56 -17.25 -14.86
CA TYR A 82 7.09 -15.95 -14.45
C TYR A 82 8.53 -15.79 -14.91
N CYS A 83 8.92 -14.53 -15.13
CA CYS A 83 10.31 -14.10 -15.19
C CYS A 83 10.57 -13.12 -14.05
N HIS A 84 11.64 -13.34 -13.30
CA HIS A 84 12.14 -12.46 -12.27
C HIS A 84 13.62 -12.15 -12.52
N VAL A 85 14.03 -10.89 -12.28
CA VAL A 85 15.42 -10.46 -12.42
C VAL A 85 15.98 -10.10 -11.06
N ASP A 86 17.12 -10.68 -10.67
CA ASP A 86 17.73 -10.48 -9.35
C ASP A 86 18.44 -9.11 -9.18
N ASN A 87 18.61 -8.34 -10.25
CA ASN A 87 19.33 -7.06 -10.24
C ASN A 87 18.50 -5.93 -9.60
N SER A 88 19.19 -4.89 -9.13
CA SER A 88 18.56 -3.67 -8.56
C SER A 88 18.87 -2.38 -9.33
N CYS A 89 19.66 -2.45 -10.39
CA CYS A 89 19.92 -1.30 -11.26
C CYS A 89 18.63 -0.77 -11.91
N TYR A 90 18.71 0.37 -12.58
CA TYR A 90 17.67 0.81 -13.49
C TYR A 90 17.42 -0.23 -14.58
N MET A 91 16.15 -0.55 -14.83
CA MET A 91 15.73 -1.48 -15.89
C MET A 91 14.58 -0.87 -16.68
N ASN A 92 14.41 -1.35 -17.91
CA ASN A 92 13.23 -1.07 -18.70
C ASN A 92 12.69 -2.38 -19.28
N PHE A 93 11.45 -2.72 -18.95
CA PHE A 93 10.75 -3.87 -19.52
C PHE A 93 9.77 -3.37 -20.58
N ASP A 94 10.02 -3.73 -21.83
CA ASP A 94 9.20 -3.31 -22.97
C ASP A 94 8.40 -4.50 -23.51
N PHE A 95 7.08 -4.40 -23.36
CA PHE A 95 6.08 -5.34 -23.86
C PHE A 95 5.29 -4.78 -25.04
N SER A 96 5.78 -3.74 -25.73
CA SER A 96 5.07 -3.08 -26.82
C SER A 96 5.03 -3.91 -28.11
N ALA A 97 6.01 -4.78 -28.32
CA ALA A 97 6.01 -5.68 -29.47
C ALA A 97 5.10 -6.91 -29.22
N PRO A 98 4.36 -7.38 -30.24
CA PRO A 98 3.42 -8.49 -30.07
C PRO A 98 4.07 -9.86 -30.01
N ASP A 99 5.34 -9.99 -30.43
CA ASP A 99 6.03 -11.26 -30.66
C ASP A 99 7.32 -11.44 -29.84
N PHE A 100 7.75 -10.41 -29.10
CA PHE A 100 8.87 -10.51 -28.17
C PHE A 100 8.75 -9.51 -27.02
N HIS A 101 9.51 -9.72 -25.95
CA HIS A 101 9.72 -8.79 -24.85
C HIS A 101 11.18 -8.34 -24.86
N GLU A 102 11.40 -7.03 -24.68
CA GLU A 102 12.75 -6.48 -24.52
C GLU A 102 12.98 -6.11 -23.05
N LEU A 103 14.03 -6.66 -22.44
CA LEU A 103 14.46 -6.35 -21.09
C LEU A 103 15.82 -5.66 -21.16
N ALA A 104 15.89 -4.39 -20.82
CA ALA A 104 17.12 -3.61 -20.82
C ALA A 104 17.60 -3.37 -19.38
N PHE A 105 18.90 -3.48 -19.16
CA PHE A 105 19.54 -3.38 -17.84
C PHE A 105 20.71 -2.41 -17.91
N TRP A 106 20.91 -1.65 -16.84
CA TRP A 106 22.04 -0.74 -16.70
C TRP A 106 23.19 -1.34 -15.88
N GLU A 107 23.37 -2.62 -16.02
CA GLU A 107 24.51 -3.41 -15.53
C GLU A 107 25.02 -4.32 -16.63
N ASP A 108 26.30 -4.76 -16.54
CA ASP A 108 26.93 -5.64 -17.53
C ASP A 108 26.40 -7.07 -17.50
N THR A 109 25.81 -7.48 -16.37
CA THR A 109 25.28 -8.83 -16.16
C THR A 109 23.92 -8.79 -15.49
N ALA A 110 23.04 -9.71 -15.88
CA ALA A 110 21.74 -9.89 -15.25
C ALA A 110 21.47 -11.37 -14.97
N THR A 111 20.85 -11.65 -13.83
CA THR A 111 20.41 -13.00 -13.47
C THR A 111 18.89 -13.08 -13.63
N LEU A 112 18.44 -13.86 -14.61
CA LEU A 112 17.03 -14.10 -14.89
C LEU A 112 16.60 -15.44 -14.31
N ARG A 113 15.48 -15.45 -13.61
CA ARG A 113 14.85 -16.65 -13.05
C ARG A 113 13.51 -16.89 -13.71
N PHE A 114 13.36 -18.04 -14.33
CA PHE A 114 12.11 -18.50 -14.93
C PHE A 114 11.57 -19.69 -14.16
N ASN A 115 10.28 -19.76 -14.01
CA ASN A 115 9.59 -20.97 -13.56
C ASN A 115 8.18 -21.01 -14.15
N CYS A 116 7.61 -22.20 -14.25
CA CYS A 116 6.25 -22.42 -14.73
C CYS A 116 5.48 -23.34 -13.79
N ALA A 117 4.14 -23.33 -13.91
CA ALA A 117 3.27 -24.22 -13.19
C ALA A 117 2.03 -24.57 -14.03
N GLU A 118 1.25 -25.54 -13.60
CA GLU A 118 -0.01 -25.90 -14.27
C GLU A 118 -1.13 -24.88 -13.97
N THR A 119 -1.05 -24.22 -12.81
CA THR A 119 -2.03 -23.22 -12.33
C THR A 119 -1.34 -21.95 -11.85
N TYR A 120 -2.08 -20.81 -11.85
CA TYR A 120 -1.56 -19.56 -11.26
C TYR A 120 -1.32 -19.68 -9.76
N VAL A 121 -2.14 -20.45 -9.05
CA VAL A 121 -1.95 -20.73 -7.62
C VAL A 121 -0.56 -21.36 -7.41
N GLY A 122 -0.25 -22.44 -8.12
CA GLY A 122 1.05 -23.08 -8.03
C GLY A 122 2.21 -22.20 -8.53
N LEU A 123 1.96 -21.31 -9.48
CA LEU A 123 2.95 -20.36 -9.97
C LEU A 123 3.31 -19.32 -8.90
N LEU A 124 2.31 -18.74 -8.22
CA LEU A 124 2.53 -17.80 -7.12
C LEU A 124 3.19 -18.45 -5.90
N GLU A 125 2.85 -19.70 -5.59
CA GLU A 125 3.54 -20.46 -4.54
C GLU A 125 5.04 -20.58 -4.81
N LYS A 126 5.43 -20.85 -6.07
CA LYS A 126 6.83 -20.91 -6.49
C LYS A 126 7.50 -19.54 -6.45
N LEU A 127 6.83 -18.50 -6.94
CA LEU A 127 7.35 -17.14 -6.95
C LEU A 127 7.59 -16.64 -5.52
N THR A 128 6.59 -16.79 -4.64
CA THR A 128 6.70 -16.36 -3.23
C THR A 128 7.64 -17.24 -2.41
N GLY A 129 7.83 -18.51 -2.80
CA GLY A 129 8.87 -19.36 -2.27
C GLY A 129 10.29 -18.85 -2.58
N LEU A 130 10.47 -18.18 -3.74
CA LEU A 130 11.71 -17.53 -4.12
C LEU A 130 11.88 -16.18 -3.40
N LEU A 131 10.85 -15.30 -3.45
CA LEU A 131 10.93 -13.92 -2.99
C LEU A 131 10.75 -13.77 -1.48
N GLY A 132 10.06 -14.71 -0.84
CA GLY A 132 9.61 -14.66 0.55
C GLY A 132 8.12 -14.34 0.65
N ARG A 133 7.60 -14.38 1.88
CA ARG A 133 6.17 -14.20 2.20
C ARG A 133 6.02 -13.29 3.39
N GLN A 134 4.93 -12.52 3.40
CA GLN A 134 4.56 -11.68 4.51
C GLN A 134 4.11 -12.55 5.70
N PRO A 135 4.41 -12.15 6.95
CA PRO A 135 3.88 -12.81 8.13
C PRO A 135 2.36 -12.57 8.27
N GLU A 136 1.72 -13.31 9.19
CA GLU A 136 0.37 -12.99 9.60
C GLU A 136 0.31 -11.63 10.29
N LEU A 137 -0.85 -10.94 10.17
CA LEU A 137 -1.07 -9.66 10.83
C LEU A 137 -1.42 -9.85 12.32
N PRO A 138 -1.08 -8.88 13.18
CA PRO A 138 -1.53 -8.86 14.56
C PRO A 138 -3.06 -8.95 14.66
N ASP A 139 -3.56 -9.67 15.66
CA ASP A 139 -5.00 -9.99 15.79
C ASP A 139 -5.89 -8.75 15.93
N TRP A 140 -5.38 -7.70 16.56
CA TRP A 140 -6.09 -6.43 16.75
C TRP A 140 -6.42 -5.70 15.44
N VAL A 141 -5.67 -5.95 14.35
CA VAL A 141 -5.89 -5.31 13.03
C VAL A 141 -7.31 -5.58 12.52
N TYR A 142 -7.87 -6.72 12.86
CA TYR A 142 -9.21 -7.15 12.41
C TYR A 142 -10.36 -6.66 13.29
N ASP A 143 -10.08 -5.91 14.37
CA ASP A 143 -11.09 -5.51 15.37
C ASP A 143 -11.76 -4.16 15.07
N GLY A 144 -11.45 -3.55 13.92
CA GLY A 144 -12.09 -2.30 13.52
C GLY A 144 -11.24 -1.47 12.56
N VAL A 145 -11.51 -0.17 12.54
CA VAL A 145 -10.76 0.83 11.76
C VAL A 145 -9.69 1.50 12.61
N THR A 146 -8.50 1.70 12.02
CA THR A 146 -7.48 2.59 12.56
C THR A 146 -7.78 4.01 12.10
N LEU A 147 -7.99 4.93 13.03
CA LEU A 147 -8.28 6.33 12.74
C LEU A 147 -6.97 7.11 12.57
N GLY A 148 -6.76 7.71 11.39
CA GLY A 148 -5.68 8.66 11.17
C GLY A 148 -6.09 10.02 11.75
N ILE A 149 -5.42 10.47 12.79
CA ILE A 149 -5.76 11.71 13.53
C ILE A 149 -4.49 12.52 13.75
N GLN A 150 -4.58 13.82 13.57
CA GLN A 150 -3.51 14.78 13.83
C GLN A 150 -3.98 15.84 14.84
N GLY A 151 -3.04 16.43 15.58
CA GLY A 151 -3.31 17.60 16.42
C GLY A 151 -3.24 17.37 17.93
N GLY A 152 -2.66 16.25 18.37
CA GLY A 152 -2.35 16.04 19.78
C GLY A 152 -3.29 15.07 20.51
N THR A 153 -2.92 14.79 21.76
CA THR A 153 -3.57 13.76 22.60
C THR A 153 -5.07 14.03 22.81
N ASP A 154 -5.44 15.27 23.08
CA ASP A 154 -6.85 15.64 23.36
C ASP A 154 -7.72 15.51 22.10
N VAL A 155 -7.20 15.90 20.93
CA VAL A 155 -7.91 15.75 19.65
C VAL A 155 -8.11 14.27 19.32
N CYS A 156 -7.08 13.43 19.55
CA CYS A 156 -7.17 11.99 19.40
C CYS A 156 -8.29 11.41 20.28
N GLN A 157 -8.34 11.80 21.57
CA GLN A 157 -9.37 11.31 22.48
C GLN A 157 -10.77 11.77 22.07
N GLN A 158 -10.92 13.05 21.74
CA GLN A 158 -12.22 13.60 21.34
C GLN A 158 -12.80 12.88 20.12
N LYS A 159 -11.98 12.68 19.07
CA LYS A 159 -12.43 11.99 17.85
C LYS A 159 -12.70 10.51 18.10
N LEU A 160 -11.88 9.85 18.91
CA LEU A 160 -12.13 8.46 19.34
C LEU A 160 -13.49 8.33 20.03
N ASP A 161 -13.80 9.25 20.96
CA ASP A 161 -15.06 9.25 21.71
C ASP A 161 -16.27 9.44 20.78
N VAL A 162 -16.19 10.39 19.83
CA VAL A 162 -17.25 10.61 18.82
C VAL A 162 -17.52 9.35 18.03
N MET A 163 -16.46 8.70 17.53
CA MET A 163 -16.61 7.49 16.70
C MET A 163 -17.16 6.31 17.50
N ARG A 164 -16.67 6.09 18.73
CA ARG A 164 -17.15 5.01 19.60
C ARG A 164 -18.59 5.23 20.06
N GLN A 165 -18.97 6.46 20.40
CA GLN A 165 -20.36 6.80 20.76
C GLN A 165 -21.31 6.57 19.59
N GLY A 166 -20.84 6.76 18.35
CA GLY A 166 -21.56 6.42 17.12
C GLY A 166 -21.59 4.94 16.76
N GLY A 167 -20.99 4.07 17.56
CA GLY A 167 -20.97 2.62 17.36
C GLY A 167 -19.88 2.10 16.43
N VAL A 168 -18.94 2.94 16.01
CA VAL A 168 -17.80 2.54 15.17
C VAL A 168 -16.86 1.61 15.95
N LYS A 169 -16.46 0.51 15.35
CA LYS A 169 -15.43 -0.38 15.87
C LYS A 169 -14.06 0.22 15.56
N VAL A 170 -13.37 0.70 16.58
CA VAL A 170 -12.05 1.35 16.44
C VAL A 170 -11.00 0.47 17.10
N ASN A 171 -9.99 0.06 16.32
CA ASN A 171 -8.88 -0.77 16.77
C ASN A 171 -7.59 0.02 17.00
N GLY A 172 -7.48 1.25 16.48
CA GLY A 172 -6.27 2.04 16.60
C GLY A 172 -6.45 3.52 16.30
N ILE A 173 -5.49 4.31 16.77
CA ILE A 173 -5.27 5.70 16.42
C ILE A 173 -3.88 5.77 15.78
N TRP A 174 -3.81 6.27 14.55
CA TRP A 174 -2.56 6.56 13.88
C TRP A 174 -2.31 8.06 13.86
N ALA A 175 -1.26 8.50 14.55
CA ALA A 175 -0.88 9.90 14.66
C ALA A 175 0.45 10.13 13.94
N GLN A 176 0.41 10.59 12.67
CA GLN A 176 1.63 10.85 11.91
C GLN A 176 2.46 11.99 12.51
N ASP A 177 1.84 12.96 13.16
CA ASP A 177 2.47 14.15 13.74
C ASP A 177 2.92 13.98 15.20
N TRP A 178 3.02 12.73 15.68
CA TRP A 178 3.44 12.41 17.06
C TRP A 178 4.80 13.02 17.45
N SER A 179 5.69 13.23 16.47
CA SER A 179 7.02 13.83 16.63
C SER A 179 7.02 15.35 16.44
N GLY A 180 5.85 15.96 16.19
CA GLY A 180 5.68 17.39 15.97
C GLY A 180 5.33 17.75 14.53
N ILE A 181 5.06 19.05 14.33
CA ILE A 181 4.62 19.63 13.06
C ILE A 181 5.59 20.73 12.63
N ARG A 182 5.86 20.80 11.33
CA ARG A 182 6.48 21.93 10.64
C ARG A 182 5.45 22.54 9.68
N MET A 183 5.34 23.85 9.67
CA MET A 183 4.50 24.57 8.69
C MET A 183 5.35 24.94 7.48
N THR A 184 4.87 24.61 6.28
CA THR A 184 5.47 24.95 4.98
C THR A 184 4.40 25.50 4.04
N SER A 185 4.79 25.97 2.86
CA SER A 185 3.82 26.41 1.82
C SER A 185 2.90 25.27 1.35
N PHE A 186 3.37 24.02 1.41
CA PHE A 186 2.56 22.84 1.14
C PHE A 186 1.50 22.56 2.22
N GLY A 187 1.68 23.10 3.42
CA GLY A 187 0.82 22.92 4.60
C GLY A 187 1.56 22.33 5.79
N LYS A 188 0.83 21.56 6.60
CA LYS A 188 1.42 20.86 7.75
C LYS A 188 2.28 19.69 7.28
N ARG A 189 3.55 19.69 7.68
CA ARG A 189 4.50 18.59 7.49
C ARG A 189 4.87 17.97 8.82
N VAL A 190 5.10 16.66 8.83
CA VAL A 190 5.63 15.93 10.01
C VAL A 190 7.04 16.41 10.31
N MET A 191 7.36 16.59 11.60
CA MET A 191 8.71 16.89 12.05
C MET A 191 9.54 15.61 12.06
N TRP A 192 10.53 15.51 11.19
CA TRP A 192 11.37 14.30 11.08
C TRP A 192 12.46 14.24 12.15
N ASN A 193 12.01 14.03 13.39
CA ASN A 193 12.87 13.90 14.59
C ASN A 193 12.39 12.77 15.50
N TRP A 194 12.07 11.68 15.02
CA TRP A 194 11.50 10.45 15.59
C TRP A 194 11.58 10.32 17.12
N LYS A 195 11.18 11.37 17.81
CA LYS A 195 11.02 11.49 19.25
C LYS A 195 9.64 12.06 19.54
N TRP A 196 9.01 11.57 20.57
CA TRP A 196 7.75 12.07 21.06
C TRP A 196 7.81 13.58 21.35
N ASN A 197 6.90 14.35 20.76
CA ASN A 197 6.71 15.77 21.03
C ASN A 197 5.72 15.93 22.20
N SER A 198 6.26 16.18 23.40
CA SER A 198 5.45 16.28 24.63
C SER A 198 4.61 17.56 24.73
N GLU A 199 4.88 18.57 23.91
CA GLU A 199 4.06 19.79 23.85
C GLU A 199 2.77 19.54 23.06
N LEU A 200 2.88 18.85 21.92
CA LEU A 200 1.72 18.52 21.09
C LEU A 200 0.95 17.31 21.63
N TYR A 201 1.65 16.33 22.16
CA TYR A 201 1.09 15.10 22.73
C TYR A 201 1.46 14.97 24.22
N PRO A 202 0.88 15.79 25.13
CA PRO A 202 1.15 15.68 26.56
C PRO A 202 0.73 14.31 27.10
N GLN A 203 1.55 13.73 27.98
CA GLN A 203 1.29 12.43 28.66
C GLN A 203 0.98 11.28 27.68
N LEU A 204 1.65 11.26 26.52
CA LEU A 204 1.35 10.28 25.46
C LEU A 204 1.58 8.83 25.92
N ASP A 205 2.63 8.59 26.72
CA ASP A 205 2.97 7.27 27.27
C ASP A 205 1.84 6.72 28.18
N GLU A 206 1.34 7.53 29.10
CA GLU A 206 0.19 7.18 29.96
C GLU A 206 -1.07 6.96 29.12
N ARG A 207 -1.28 7.80 28.11
CA ARG A 207 -2.44 7.71 27.24
C ARG A 207 -2.40 6.47 26.33
N ILE A 208 -1.23 6.11 25.81
CA ILE A 208 -1.05 4.87 25.04
C ILE A 208 -1.39 3.65 25.90
N ALA A 209 -0.92 3.63 27.15
CA ALA A 209 -1.24 2.54 28.08
C ALA A 209 -2.75 2.43 28.32
N GLN A 210 -3.43 3.55 28.55
CA GLN A 210 -4.88 3.60 28.72
C GLN A 210 -5.63 3.11 27.48
N TRP A 211 -5.32 3.64 26.28
CA TRP A 211 -5.96 3.21 25.03
C TRP A 211 -5.77 1.72 24.78
N LYS A 212 -4.59 1.19 25.09
CA LYS A 212 -4.30 -0.24 24.93
C LYS A 212 -5.15 -1.11 25.86
N GLU A 213 -5.38 -0.69 27.11
CA GLU A 213 -6.31 -1.37 28.03
C GLU A 213 -7.75 -1.35 27.50
N GLU A 214 -8.11 -0.30 26.75
CA GLU A 214 -9.40 -0.14 26.10
C GLU A 214 -9.50 -0.85 24.73
N GLY A 215 -8.46 -1.58 24.32
CA GLY A 215 -8.40 -2.31 23.04
C GLY A 215 -8.07 -1.44 21.82
N VAL A 216 -7.52 -0.23 22.02
CA VAL A 216 -7.09 0.68 20.94
C VAL A 216 -5.57 0.77 20.91
N GLN A 217 -4.98 0.45 19.78
CA GLN A 217 -3.53 0.60 19.58
C GLN A 217 -3.17 2.03 19.14
N PHE A 218 -2.04 2.52 19.62
CA PHE A 218 -1.48 3.77 19.09
C PHE A 218 -0.44 3.44 18.03
N LEU A 219 -0.56 4.09 16.85
CA LEU A 219 0.37 3.96 15.75
C LEU A 219 1.06 5.30 15.50
N SER A 220 2.36 5.25 15.29
CA SER A 220 3.20 6.41 15.00
C SER A 220 3.61 6.47 13.52
N TYR A 221 4.61 7.28 13.21
CA TYR A 221 5.18 7.47 11.87
C TYR A 221 6.70 7.56 11.97
N ILE A 222 7.41 7.00 11.01
CA ILE A 222 8.87 7.12 10.86
C ILE A 222 9.24 6.98 9.38
N ASN A 223 10.38 7.56 8.98
CA ASN A 223 10.99 7.35 7.66
C ASN A 223 12.52 7.34 7.77
N PRO A 224 13.30 6.93 6.75
CA PRO A 224 14.76 6.77 6.85
C PRO A 224 15.54 8.10 6.70
N TYR A 225 14.93 9.23 7.06
CA TYR A 225 15.55 10.56 7.03
C TYR A 225 15.44 11.23 8.40
N VAL A 226 16.30 12.20 8.66
CA VAL A 226 16.30 13.01 9.89
C VAL A 226 16.46 14.49 9.53
N ALA A 227 15.57 15.34 10.04
CA ALA A 227 15.57 16.77 9.72
C ALA A 227 16.87 17.44 10.18
N SER A 228 17.53 18.18 9.29
CA SER A 228 18.87 18.73 9.49
C SER A 228 18.99 19.71 10.67
N ASP A 229 17.86 20.31 11.07
CA ASP A 229 17.77 21.26 12.19
C ASP A 229 17.41 20.58 13.54
N LYS A 230 17.58 19.25 13.63
CA LYS A 230 17.16 18.45 14.79
C LYS A 230 18.30 17.59 15.36
N ASP A 231 18.16 17.28 16.63
CA ASP A 231 19.17 16.58 17.44
C ASP A 231 19.47 15.15 16.96
N LEU A 232 18.50 14.42 16.38
CA LEU A 232 18.76 13.10 15.78
C LEU A 232 19.69 13.23 14.55
N CYS A 233 19.53 14.29 13.74
CA CYS A 233 20.44 14.53 12.63
C CYS A 233 21.83 14.92 13.12
N GLU A 234 21.94 15.77 14.14
CA GLU A 234 23.21 16.14 14.76
C GLU A 234 23.94 14.90 15.35
N GLU A 235 23.20 14.01 16.02
CA GLU A 235 23.74 12.75 16.52
C GLU A 235 24.23 11.87 15.37
N ALA A 236 23.44 11.67 14.32
CA ALA A 236 23.83 10.87 13.17
C ALA A 236 25.05 11.45 12.44
N ALA A 237 25.10 12.77 12.23
CA ALA A 237 26.23 13.46 11.61
C ALA A 237 27.51 13.31 12.43
N THR A 238 27.45 13.53 13.75
CA THR A 238 28.60 13.41 14.67
C THR A 238 29.18 11.98 14.63
N ARG A 239 28.35 10.97 14.44
CA ARG A 239 28.78 9.56 14.37
C ARG A 239 29.15 9.11 12.95
N GLY A 240 28.96 9.96 11.93
CA GLY A 240 29.22 9.61 10.52
C GLY A 240 28.22 8.61 9.95
N TYR A 241 26.97 8.68 10.38
CA TYR A 241 25.89 7.75 10.00
C TYR A 241 25.04 8.22 8.81
N LEU A 242 25.31 9.42 8.30
CA LEU A 242 24.68 9.93 7.10
C LEU A 242 25.46 9.53 5.84
N THR A 243 24.74 9.35 4.73
CA THR A 243 25.37 9.20 3.42
C THR A 243 26.21 10.45 3.08
N LYS A 244 27.11 10.37 2.10
CA LYS A 244 28.06 11.44 1.80
C LYS A 244 27.85 11.99 0.38
N ASP A 245 28.20 13.26 0.20
CA ASP A 245 28.36 13.88 -1.11
C ASP A 245 29.76 13.61 -1.72
N ALA A 246 30.01 14.15 -2.90
CA ALA A 246 31.30 13.99 -3.60
C ALA A 246 32.50 14.61 -2.88
N ASP A 247 32.28 15.56 -1.97
CA ASP A 247 33.32 16.19 -1.13
C ASP A 247 33.52 15.43 0.20
N GLY A 248 32.76 14.35 0.45
CA GLY A 248 32.77 13.58 1.68
C GLY A 248 32.02 14.23 2.85
N LYS A 249 31.21 15.26 2.58
CA LYS A 249 30.33 15.88 3.57
C LYS A 249 29.02 15.11 3.68
N ASP A 250 28.28 15.33 4.76
CA ASP A 250 26.96 14.74 4.96
C ASP A 250 26.01 15.19 3.84
N TYR A 251 25.30 14.20 3.24
CA TYR A 251 24.34 14.47 2.18
C TYR A 251 23.00 14.90 2.78
N HIS A 252 22.47 16.02 2.32
CA HIS A 252 21.17 16.54 2.73
C HIS A 252 20.26 16.72 1.52
N VAL A 253 19.07 16.12 1.58
CA VAL A 253 18.03 16.26 0.57
C VAL A 253 17.09 17.39 0.95
N GLU A 254 16.70 18.19 -0.01
CA GLU A 254 15.63 19.19 0.15
C GLU A 254 14.25 18.53 -0.03
N PHE A 255 13.38 18.75 0.96
CA PHE A 255 12.01 18.25 0.95
C PHE A 255 10.97 19.40 0.93
N GLY A 256 11.26 20.48 0.22
CA GLY A 256 10.45 21.70 0.20
C GLY A 256 10.50 22.46 1.54
N GLU A 257 11.26 23.55 1.56
CA GLU A 257 11.45 24.45 2.70
C GLU A 257 12.18 23.85 3.93
N PHE A 258 12.67 22.62 3.86
CA PHE A 258 13.56 22.03 4.87
C PHE A 258 14.47 20.97 4.27
N TYR A 259 15.58 20.72 4.94
CA TYR A 259 16.56 19.70 4.56
C TYR A 259 16.54 18.54 5.55
N ALA A 260 16.85 17.34 5.05
CA ALA A 260 17.01 16.16 5.89
C ALA A 260 18.25 15.36 5.48
N GLY A 261 18.97 14.83 6.45
CA GLY A 261 20.06 13.87 6.26
C GLY A 261 19.49 12.49 5.92
N VAL A 262 20.18 11.79 5.03
CA VAL A 262 19.85 10.41 4.62
C VAL A 262 20.65 9.46 5.50
N ILE A 263 19.99 8.60 6.27
CA ILE A 263 20.66 7.58 7.08
C ILE A 263 21.26 6.54 6.15
N ASP A 264 22.57 6.28 6.28
CA ASP A 264 23.24 5.26 5.46
C ASP A 264 22.94 3.84 5.97
N LEU A 265 21.89 3.23 5.44
CA LEU A 265 21.49 1.87 5.80
C LEU A 265 22.49 0.79 5.34
N THR A 266 23.52 1.16 4.55
CA THR A 266 24.63 0.26 4.18
C THR A 266 25.76 0.28 5.19
N ASN A 267 25.80 1.27 6.08
CA ASN A 267 26.72 1.33 7.21
C ASN A 267 26.19 0.49 8.38
N PRO A 268 26.86 -0.60 8.78
CA PRO A 268 26.36 -1.48 9.84
C PRO A 268 26.11 -0.77 11.18
N GLU A 269 26.92 0.24 11.50
CA GLU A 269 26.76 1.02 12.74
C GLU A 269 25.55 1.95 12.67
N ALA A 270 25.34 2.64 11.53
CA ALA A 270 24.18 3.48 11.30
C ALA A 270 22.90 2.65 11.27
N TYR A 271 22.93 1.51 10.61
CA TYR A 271 21.83 0.55 10.56
C TYR A 271 21.44 0.05 11.96
N GLY A 272 22.43 -0.36 12.75
CA GLY A 272 22.23 -0.77 14.15
C GLY A 272 21.66 0.36 15.01
N TRP A 273 22.22 1.57 14.89
CA TRP A 273 21.73 2.74 15.60
C TRP A 273 20.29 3.09 15.24
N TYR A 274 19.93 2.98 13.95
CA TYR A 274 18.57 3.31 13.53
C TYR A 274 17.54 2.28 14.02
N LYS A 275 17.91 1.01 14.10
CA LYS A 275 17.10 0.01 14.81
C LYS A 275 16.88 0.37 16.27
N GLU A 276 17.93 0.88 16.96
CA GLU A 276 17.77 1.34 18.35
C GLU A 276 16.87 2.58 18.46
N VAL A 277 16.86 3.48 17.49
CA VAL A 277 15.87 4.59 17.42
C VAL A 277 14.45 4.03 17.38
N ILE A 278 14.18 3.05 16.51
CA ILE A 278 12.87 2.38 16.42
C ILE A 278 12.51 1.71 17.75
N LYS A 279 13.42 0.91 18.31
CA LYS A 279 13.18 0.17 19.57
C LYS A 279 12.90 1.11 20.73
N LYS A 280 13.72 2.14 20.90
CA LYS A 280 13.64 3.06 22.03
C LYS A 280 12.45 4.02 21.93
N ASN A 281 12.23 4.58 20.72
CA ASN A 281 11.32 5.71 20.59
C ASN A 281 9.90 5.28 20.14
N LEU A 282 9.75 4.09 19.52
CA LEU A 282 8.45 3.58 19.08
C LEU A 282 8.03 2.35 19.92
N ILE A 283 8.84 1.29 19.93
CA ILE A 283 8.46 0.04 20.61
C ILE A 283 8.38 0.24 22.12
N ALA A 284 9.39 0.85 22.73
CA ALA A 284 9.42 1.08 24.19
C ALA A 284 8.39 2.13 24.65
N LEU A 285 7.99 3.06 23.77
CA LEU A 285 6.88 3.99 24.02
C LEU A 285 5.52 3.25 24.12
N GLY A 286 5.42 2.03 23.56
CA GLY A 286 4.22 1.24 23.57
C GLY A 286 3.39 1.28 22.30
N CYS A 287 3.96 1.79 21.19
CA CYS A 287 3.28 1.80 19.89
C CYS A 287 2.88 0.37 19.47
N GLY A 288 1.63 0.20 19.07
CA GLY A 288 1.13 -1.03 18.45
C GLY A 288 1.44 -1.13 16.96
N GLY A 289 1.96 -0.05 16.37
CA GLY A 289 2.39 -0.02 14.98
C GLY A 289 2.93 1.34 14.54
N TRP A 290 3.31 1.41 13.26
CA TRP A 290 3.71 2.68 12.62
C TRP A 290 3.64 2.62 11.11
N MET A 291 3.52 3.78 10.47
CA MET A 291 3.82 3.98 9.06
C MET A 291 5.35 4.10 8.93
N ALA A 292 5.97 3.19 8.19
CA ALA A 292 7.37 3.25 7.78
C ALA A 292 7.44 3.81 6.36
N ASP A 293 7.32 5.13 6.27
CA ASP A 293 7.15 5.86 5.03
C ASP A 293 8.46 6.02 4.25
N PHE A 294 8.36 6.45 3.00
CA PHE A 294 9.48 6.68 2.09
C PHE A 294 10.35 5.42 1.84
N GLY A 295 11.56 5.64 1.36
CA GLY A 295 12.53 4.63 0.93
C GLY A 295 12.86 4.76 -0.57
N GLU A 296 12.02 5.44 -1.35
CA GLU A 296 12.19 5.68 -2.79
C GLU A 296 13.13 6.85 -3.13
N TYR A 297 13.53 7.65 -2.16
CA TYR A 297 14.32 8.88 -2.36
C TYR A 297 15.82 8.74 -2.03
N LEU A 298 16.44 7.59 -2.28
CA LEU A 298 17.90 7.56 -2.22
C LEU A 298 18.48 8.39 -3.37
N PRO A 299 19.20 9.49 -3.13
CA PRO A 299 19.86 10.27 -4.17
C PRO A 299 20.90 9.42 -4.91
N THR A 300 20.91 9.47 -6.24
CA THR A 300 21.80 8.65 -7.06
C THR A 300 23.24 9.12 -7.09
N ASP A 301 23.50 10.36 -6.70
CA ASP A 301 24.81 11.01 -6.59
C ASP A 301 25.40 10.96 -5.19
N THR A 302 24.75 10.25 -4.25
CA THR A 302 25.29 10.05 -2.90
C THR A 302 26.29 8.89 -2.84
N PHE A 303 27.21 8.97 -1.91
CA PHE A 303 28.21 7.94 -1.63
C PHE A 303 27.83 7.14 -0.40
N LEU A 304 27.81 5.82 -0.55
CA LEU A 304 27.41 4.85 0.46
C LEU A 304 28.63 4.19 1.12
N HIS A 305 28.50 3.84 2.39
CA HIS A 305 29.55 3.20 3.19
C HIS A 305 30.07 1.89 2.58
N ASN A 306 29.18 1.09 1.99
CA ASN A 306 29.55 -0.18 1.35
C ASN A 306 30.29 -0.02 0.01
N GLY A 307 30.45 1.20 -0.50
CA GLY A 307 31.11 1.50 -1.76
C GLY A 307 30.34 1.11 -3.04
N VAL A 308 29.10 0.60 -2.92
CA VAL A 308 28.26 0.34 -4.07
C VAL A 308 27.64 1.65 -4.56
N SER A 309 27.54 1.83 -5.88
CA SER A 309 26.90 3.02 -6.46
C SER A 309 25.46 3.17 -5.97
N ALA A 310 25.08 4.39 -5.60
CA ALA A 310 23.72 4.70 -5.20
C ALA A 310 22.71 4.48 -6.36
N GLU A 311 23.13 4.57 -7.64
CA GLU A 311 22.31 4.21 -8.79
C GLU A 311 21.88 2.72 -8.78
N ILE A 312 22.76 1.82 -8.28
CA ILE A 312 22.44 0.40 -8.13
C ILE A 312 21.60 0.17 -6.86
N MET A 313 21.92 0.89 -5.78
CA MET A 313 21.25 0.71 -4.49
C MET A 313 19.87 1.37 -4.42
N HIS A 314 19.55 2.30 -5.30
CA HIS A 314 18.33 3.10 -5.26
C HIS A 314 17.06 2.23 -5.20
N ASN A 315 16.91 1.29 -6.12
CA ASN A 315 15.77 0.37 -6.14
C ASN A 315 15.77 -0.59 -4.93
N ALA A 316 16.94 -0.99 -4.44
CA ALA A 316 17.05 -1.89 -3.28
C ALA A 316 16.83 -1.18 -1.93
N TRP A 317 16.85 0.15 -1.91
CA TRP A 317 16.78 0.94 -0.68
C TRP A 317 15.53 0.69 0.16
N PRO A 318 14.31 0.65 -0.41
CA PRO A 318 13.11 0.33 0.35
C PRO A 318 13.15 -1.05 1.00
N ALA A 319 13.79 -2.04 0.36
CA ALA A 319 13.93 -3.37 0.94
C ALA A 319 14.87 -3.39 2.16
N LEU A 320 15.94 -2.57 2.15
CA LEU A 320 16.78 -2.36 3.34
C LEU A 320 16.02 -1.65 4.46
N TRP A 321 15.20 -0.66 4.10
CA TRP A 321 14.34 0.04 5.05
C TRP A 321 13.31 -0.90 5.69
N ALA A 322 12.63 -1.73 4.88
CA ALA A 322 11.73 -2.78 5.36
C ALA A 322 12.44 -3.73 6.34
N LYS A 323 13.64 -4.18 5.98
CA LYS A 323 14.47 -5.07 6.80
C LYS A 323 14.85 -4.44 8.14
N CYS A 324 15.19 -3.15 8.16
CA CYS A 324 15.53 -2.42 9.38
C CYS A 324 14.35 -2.42 10.38
N ASN A 325 13.14 -2.12 9.90
CA ASN A 325 11.92 -2.16 10.72
C ASN A 325 11.60 -3.58 11.21
N TYR A 326 11.68 -4.56 10.31
CA TYR A 326 11.41 -5.96 10.63
C TYR A 326 12.35 -6.50 11.71
N GLU A 327 13.67 -6.29 11.56
CA GLU A 327 14.66 -6.75 12.52
C GLU A 327 14.52 -6.06 13.88
N ALA A 328 14.09 -4.79 13.93
CA ALA A 328 13.80 -4.12 15.19
C ALA A 328 12.66 -4.83 15.96
N LEU A 329 11.63 -5.31 15.24
CA LEU A 329 10.56 -6.11 15.83
C LEU A 329 11.03 -7.52 16.20
N GLU A 330 11.81 -8.17 15.36
CA GLU A 330 12.33 -9.52 15.60
C GLU A 330 13.22 -9.56 16.85
N GLU A 331 14.18 -8.63 16.95
CA GLU A 331 15.12 -8.52 18.07
C GLU A 331 14.44 -8.18 19.41
N THR A 332 13.26 -7.57 19.37
CA THR A 332 12.44 -7.27 20.56
C THR A 332 11.36 -8.32 20.84
N GLY A 333 11.25 -9.35 19.99
CA GLY A 333 10.22 -10.40 20.12
C GLY A 333 8.80 -9.90 19.87
N LYS A 334 8.64 -8.84 19.03
CA LYS A 334 7.36 -8.16 18.78
C LYS A 334 6.75 -8.45 17.40
N LEU A 335 7.34 -9.35 16.62
CA LEU A 335 6.72 -9.85 15.39
C LEU A 335 5.38 -10.51 15.71
N GLY A 336 4.34 -10.15 14.93
CA GLY A 336 2.97 -10.63 15.15
C GLY A 336 2.17 -9.88 16.24
N GLU A 337 2.80 -8.96 17.01
CA GLU A 337 2.12 -8.08 17.97
C GLU A 337 2.02 -6.64 17.43
N ILE A 338 3.07 -6.18 16.75
CA ILE A 338 3.21 -4.81 16.23
C ILE A 338 3.15 -4.84 14.69
N LEU A 339 2.39 -3.91 14.12
CA LEU A 339 2.25 -3.73 12.68
C LEU A 339 3.09 -2.55 12.19
N PHE A 340 3.88 -2.71 11.13
CA PHE A 340 4.28 -1.58 10.33
C PHE A 340 3.84 -1.74 8.88
N PHE A 341 3.59 -0.64 8.20
CA PHE A 341 3.17 -0.62 6.79
C PHE A 341 3.98 0.39 5.99
N MET A 342 4.19 0.08 4.72
CA MET A 342 5.08 0.79 3.81
C MET A 342 4.40 1.08 2.48
N ARG A 343 4.85 2.14 1.77
CA ARG A 343 4.50 2.36 0.35
C ARG A 343 5.60 1.90 -0.59
N ALA A 344 6.84 2.17 -0.25
CA ALA A 344 7.97 1.83 -1.10
C ALA A 344 8.43 0.38 -0.90
N GLY A 345 8.82 -0.25 -2.00
CA GLY A 345 9.30 -1.63 -2.00
C GLY A 345 10.10 -1.98 -3.24
N TYR A 346 10.74 -3.12 -3.18
CA TYR A 346 11.47 -3.77 -4.26
C TYR A 346 11.61 -5.26 -3.95
N THR A 347 12.31 -6.01 -4.82
CA THR A 347 12.70 -7.41 -4.54
C THR A 347 13.34 -7.55 -3.16
N GLY A 348 12.83 -8.46 -2.34
CA GLY A 348 13.27 -8.66 -0.96
C GLY A 348 12.35 -8.02 0.10
N SER A 349 11.52 -7.04 -0.28
CA SER A 349 10.50 -6.48 0.62
C SER A 349 9.49 -7.52 1.06
N GLN A 350 9.21 -8.55 0.24
CA GLN A 350 8.25 -9.62 0.55
C GLN A 350 8.55 -10.36 1.86
N LYS A 351 9.82 -10.42 2.26
CA LYS A 351 10.24 -11.08 3.52
C LYS A 351 10.06 -10.20 4.74
N HIS A 352 10.11 -8.88 4.57
CA HIS A 352 10.31 -7.95 5.67
C HIS A 352 9.16 -6.94 5.81
N SER A 353 8.57 -6.48 4.70
CA SER A 353 7.41 -5.59 4.76
C SER A 353 6.17 -6.38 5.18
N VAL A 354 5.57 -5.99 6.32
CA VAL A 354 4.39 -6.70 6.85
C VAL A 354 3.15 -6.38 6.03
N MET A 355 2.97 -5.10 5.66
CA MET A 355 1.80 -4.59 4.94
C MET A 355 2.23 -3.47 4.00
N MET A 356 1.60 -3.37 2.82
CA MET A 356 1.74 -2.22 1.93
C MET A 356 0.48 -1.35 1.97
N TRP A 357 0.66 -0.04 1.74
CA TRP A 357 -0.45 0.83 1.38
C TRP A 357 -0.18 1.51 0.04
N ALA A 358 -1.24 1.91 -0.64
CA ALA A 358 -1.18 2.42 -2.01
C ALA A 358 -0.46 3.78 -2.17
N GLY A 359 0.04 4.38 -1.09
CA GLY A 359 0.65 5.72 -1.11
C GLY A 359 -0.38 6.83 -1.07
N ASP A 360 -0.06 7.97 -1.66
CA ASP A 360 -0.74 9.25 -1.49
C ASP A 360 -1.74 9.53 -2.62
N GLN A 361 -2.83 8.74 -2.72
CA GLN A 361 -3.84 8.94 -3.76
C GLN A 361 -4.52 10.31 -3.66
N ASN A 362 -4.92 10.84 -4.82
CA ASN A 362 -5.77 12.01 -4.93
C ASN A 362 -7.12 11.79 -4.23
N VAL A 363 -7.64 12.84 -3.62
CA VAL A 363 -8.97 12.83 -2.99
C VAL A 363 -10.08 13.02 -4.03
N ASP A 364 -10.06 12.22 -5.10
CA ASP A 364 -10.96 12.34 -6.25
C ASP A 364 -11.41 10.98 -6.83
N TRP A 365 -12.16 11.02 -7.92
CA TRP A 365 -12.70 9.87 -8.64
C TRP A 365 -11.85 9.44 -9.84
N SER A 366 -10.65 9.97 -10.00
CA SER A 366 -9.79 9.63 -11.14
C SER A 366 -9.43 8.15 -11.17
N LEU A 367 -9.38 7.58 -12.38
CA LEU A 367 -9.08 6.16 -12.58
C LEU A 367 -7.60 5.81 -12.39
N ASP A 368 -6.74 6.82 -12.45
CA ASP A 368 -5.30 6.63 -12.44
C ASP A 368 -4.65 7.00 -11.10
N ASP A 369 -5.36 7.74 -10.23
CA ASP A 369 -4.83 8.19 -8.92
C ASP A 369 -5.87 8.39 -7.81
N GLY A 370 -7.17 8.24 -8.11
CA GLY A 370 -8.26 8.28 -7.12
C GLY A 370 -8.63 6.88 -6.60
N LEU A 371 -9.85 6.75 -6.06
CA LEU A 371 -10.36 5.50 -5.49
C LEU A 371 -10.19 4.28 -6.42
N ALA A 372 -10.44 4.45 -7.71
CA ALA A 372 -10.35 3.34 -8.66
C ALA A 372 -8.92 2.75 -8.76
N SER A 373 -7.89 3.58 -8.61
CA SER A 373 -6.48 3.20 -8.82
C SER A 373 -5.96 2.19 -7.82
N VAL A 374 -6.52 2.15 -6.60
CA VAL A 374 -6.04 1.26 -5.53
C VAL A 374 -6.37 -0.22 -5.79
N VAL A 375 -7.36 -0.52 -6.63
CA VAL A 375 -7.70 -1.91 -6.97
C VAL A 375 -6.62 -2.52 -7.87
N PRO A 376 -6.30 -1.97 -9.08
CA PRO A 376 -5.23 -2.51 -9.90
C PRO A 376 -3.86 -2.46 -9.20
N ALA A 377 -3.60 -1.48 -8.32
CA ALA A 377 -2.39 -1.43 -7.51
C ALA A 377 -2.25 -2.69 -6.63
N ALA A 378 -3.26 -3.01 -5.84
CA ALA A 378 -3.28 -4.22 -5.02
C ALA A 378 -3.15 -5.50 -5.85
N LEU A 379 -3.86 -5.59 -6.99
CA LEU A 379 -3.88 -6.80 -7.83
C LEU A 379 -2.55 -7.03 -8.57
N SER A 380 -1.91 -5.97 -9.08
CA SER A 380 -0.62 -6.10 -9.76
C SER A 380 0.50 -6.43 -8.78
N LEU A 381 0.51 -5.81 -7.60
CA LEU A 381 1.46 -6.10 -6.55
C LEU A 381 1.30 -7.55 -6.04
N ALA A 382 0.06 -8.01 -5.89
CA ALA A 382 -0.27 -9.39 -5.54
C ALA A 382 0.34 -10.41 -6.51
N MET A 383 0.28 -10.14 -7.81
CA MET A 383 0.87 -11.00 -8.84
C MET A 383 2.40 -10.98 -8.86
N THR A 384 3.03 -10.05 -8.15
CA THR A 384 4.48 -9.99 -7.95
C THR A 384 4.94 -10.44 -6.55
N GLY A 385 4.04 -11.07 -5.78
CA GLY A 385 4.37 -11.80 -4.56
C GLY A 385 4.22 -11.02 -3.25
N HIS A 386 3.52 -9.84 -3.26
CA HIS A 386 3.13 -9.16 -2.03
C HIS A 386 1.61 -9.12 -1.89
N GLY A 387 1.06 -9.94 -1.01
CA GLY A 387 -0.37 -10.22 -0.93
C GLY A 387 -1.17 -9.44 0.11
N LEU A 388 -0.53 -8.55 0.89
CA LEU A 388 -1.18 -7.75 1.94
C LEU A 388 -1.11 -6.26 1.58
N HIS A 389 -2.25 -5.68 1.21
CA HIS A 389 -2.34 -4.32 0.71
C HIS A 389 -3.60 -3.61 1.23
N HIS A 390 -3.50 -2.30 1.51
CA HIS A 390 -4.61 -1.43 1.87
C HIS A 390 -4.41 -0.02 1.28
N SER A 391 -5.30 0.91 1.56
CA SER A 391 -5.20 2.32 1.15
C SER A 391 -5.75 3.26 2.21
N ASP A 392 -5.45 4.54 2.10
CA ASP A 392 -6.04 5.60 2.90
C ASP A 392 -7.54 5.73 2.57
N ILE A 393 -8.42 5.55 3.55
CA ILE A 393 -9.85 5.76 3.33
C ILE A 393 -10.09 7.24 3.03
N GLY A 394 -10.47 7.50 1.78
CA GLY A 394 -10.73 8.83 1.27
C GLY A 394 -9.55 9.50 0.54
N GLY A 395 -8.41 8.81 0.41
CA GLY A 395 -7.20 9.36 -0.20
C GLY A 395 -6.46 10.34 0.71
N TYR A 396 -5.34 10.88 0.22
CA TYR A 396 -4.47 11.80 0.95
C TYR A 396 -4.31 13.15 0.26
N THR A 397 -3.97 13.14 -1.04
CA THR A 397 -3.50 14.32 -1.77
C THR A 397 -4.64 15.25 -2.14
N THR A 398 -4.62 16.45 -1.55
CA THR A 398 -5.47 17.59 -1.87
C THR A 398 -4.60 18.66 -2.49
N LEU A 399 -4.78 18.92 -3.80
CA LEU A 399 -4.06 19.93 -4.56
C LEU A 399 -5.06 20.75 -5.40
N PHE A 400 -4.70 21.98 -5.69
CA PHE A 400 -5.51 22.90 -6.49
C PHE A 400 -6.94 23.03 -5.95
N GLU A 401 -7.95 22.85 -6.79
CA GLU A 401 -9.37 22.89 -6.45
C GLU A 401 -9.93 21.56 -5.93
N MET A 402 -9.08 20.53 -5.86
CA MET A 402 -9.47 19.17 -5.45
C MET A 402 -9.86 19.16 -3.97
N LYS A 403 -10.99 18.54 -3.64
CA LYS A 403 -11.49 18.37 -2.28
C LYS A 403 -12.18 17.02 -2.13
N ARG A 404 -11.92 16.35 -1.04
CA ARG A 404 -12.60 15.10 -0.70
C ARG A 404 -14.07 15.36 -0.38
N SER A 405 -14.96 14.83 -1.23
CA SER A 405 -16.40 14.88 -0.97
C SER A 405 -16.81 13.83 0.09
N LYS A 406 -17.97 14.02 0.70
CA LYS A 406 -18.59 13.04 1.61
C LYS A 406 -18.79 11.70 0.90
N GLU A 407 -19.34 11.72 -0.32
CA GLU A 407 -19.63 10.48 -1.07
C GLU A 407 -18.33 9.70 -1.37
N LEU A 408 -17.26 10.37 -1.76
CA LEU A 408 -15.96 9.73 -1.99
C LEU A 408 -15.45 9.02 -0.72
N LEU A 409 -15.49 9.70 0.42
CA LEU A 409 -15.07 9.11 1.70
C LEU A 409 -15.88 7.86 2.03
N LEU A 410 -17.21 7.92 1.87
CA LEU A 410 -18.11 6.81 2.17
C LEU A 410 -17.91 5.63 1.19
N ARG A 411 -17.72 5.88 -0.11
CA ARG A 411 -17.40 4.83 -1.09
C ARG A 411 -16.04 4.19 -0.84
N TRP A 412 -15.07 4.97 -0.42
CA TRP A 412 -13.77 4.43 -0.03
C TRP A 412 -13.85 3.58 1.25
N CYS A 413 -14.70 3.99 2.20
CA CYS A 413 -15.01 3.19 3.39
C CYS A 413 -15.70 1.86 3.01
N ASP A 414 -16.65 1.89 2.05
CA ASP A 414 -17.29 0.70 1.49
C ASP A 414 -16.26 -0.29 0.92
N PHE A 415 -15.32 0.20 0.13
CA PHE A 415 -14.21 -0.60 -0.42
C PHE A 415 -13.32 -1.19 0.67
N SER A 416 -12.91 -0.35 1.63
CA SER A 416 -11.91 -0.72 2.64
C SER A 416 -12.40 -1.80 3.61
N ALA A 417 -13.72 -1.97 3.77
CA ALA A 417 -14.28 -3.07 4.56
C ALA A 417 -13.99 -4.47 3.96
N PHE A 418 -13.52 -4.52 2.72
CA PHE A 418 -13.13 -5.73 1.99
C PHE A 418 -11.64 -5.70 1.58
N THR A 419 -10.81 -5.16 2.45
CA THR A 419 -9.34 -5.16 2.38
C THR A 419 -8.76 -5.75 3.67
N PRO A 420 -7.47 -6.10 3.73
CA PRO A 420 -6.88 -6.64 4.96
C PRO A 420 -6.91 -5.71 6.18
N MET A 421 -7.02 -4.40 5.96
CA MET A 421 -7.01 -3.38 7.01
C MET A 421 -7.86 -2.18 6.60
N MET A 422 -8.61 -1.62 7.55
CA MET A 422 -9.29 -0.33 7.41
C MET A 422 -8.47 0.76 8.12
N ARG A 423 -8.07 1.83 7.40
CA ARG A 423 -7.35 2.97 7.99
C ARG A 423 -7.74 4.27 7.30
N THR A 424 -8.12 5.28 8.09
CA THR A 424 -8.44 6.61 7.58
C THR A 424 -7.18 7.48 7.48
N HIS A 425 -7.27 8.53 6.66
CA HIS A 425 -6.32 9.63 6.64
C HIS A 425 -7.08 10.97 6.58
N GLU A 426 -6.66 11.95 7.38
CA GLU A 426 -7.25 13.30 7.32
C GLU A 426 -6.86 14.07 6.05
N GLY A 427 -5.80 13.62 5.36
CA GLY A 427 -5.23 14.27 4.18
C GLY A 427 -4.21 15.35 4.53
N ASN A 428 -3.50 15.85 3.51
CA ASN A 428 -2.51 16.93 3.66
C ASN A 428 -3.17 18.29 4.00
N ARG A 429 -4.47 18.48 3.67
CA ARG A 429 -5.29 19.65 3.99
C ARG A 429 -6.57 19.22 4.71
N PRO A 430 -6.50 18.87 6.01
CA PRO A 430 -7.66 18.33 6.75
C PRO A 430 -8.89 19.25 6.74
N GLY A 431 -8.69 20.57 6.77
CA GLY A 431 -9.77 21.55 6.79
C GLY A 431 -10.54 21.70 5.46
N ASP A 432 -9.98 21.21 4.34
CA ASP A 432 -10.62 21.26 3.02
C ASP A 432 -11.36 19.95 2.70
N ASN A 433 -11.08 18.89 3.42
CA ASN A 433 -11.56 17.54 3.16
C ASN A 433 -12.68 17.13 4.10
N TRP A 434 -13.72 16.44 3.58
CA TRP A 434 -14.71 15.79 4.44
C TRP A 434 -14.03 14.72 5.30
N GLN A 435 -14.32 14.76 6.62
CA GLN A 435 -13.68 13.87 7.60
C GLN A 435 -14.64 12.78 8.08
N PHE A 436 -14.09 11.71 8.67
CA PHE A 436 -14.84 10.56 9.17
C PHE A 436 -15.81 10.92 10.33
N ASP A 437 -15.57 12.03 11.03
CA ASP A 437 -16.39 12.58 12.11
C ASP A 437 -17.23 13.79 11.68
N GLY A 438 -17.39 14.02 10.37
CA GLY A 438 -17.98 15.22 9.80
C GLY A 438 -19.46 15.41 10.11
N ASP A 439 -20.25 14.34 10.21
CA ASP A 439 -21.65 14.36 10.65
C ASP A 439 -22.11 12.97 11.12
N ALA A 440 -23.30 12.91 11.71
CA ALA A 440 -23.86 11.68 12.25
C ALA A 440 -24.11 10.59 11.18
N GLU A 441 -24.41 10.96 9.94
CA GLU A 441 -24.59 10.00 8.83
C GLU A 441 -23.27 9.35 8.46
N THR A 442 -22.18 10.12 8.40
CA THR A 442 -20.83 9.63 8.16
C THR A 442 -20.41 8.64 9.25
N VAL A 443 -20.60 9.01 10.52
CA VAL A 443 -20.28 8.14 11.66
C VAL A 443 -21.11 6.85 11.61
N ALA A 444 -22.41 6.93 11.33
CA ALA A 444 -23.28 5.75 11.20
C ALA A 444 -22.83 4.83 10.04
N HIS A 445 -22.36 5.41 8.92
CA HIS A 445 -21.80 4.64 7.81
C HIS A 445 -20.54 3.89 8.21
N PHE A 446 -19.60 4.57 8.89
CA PHE A 446 -18.39 3.91 9.43
C PHE A 446 -18.75 2.80 10.44
N ALA A 447 -19.75 3.04 11.32
CA ALA A 447 -20.22 2.02 12.26
C ALA A 447 -20.71 0.76 11.53
N ARG A 448 -21.49 0.95 10.45
CA ARG A 448 -21.95 -0.15 9.59
C ARG A 448 -20.77 -0.89 8.94
N MET A 449 -19.86 -0.18 8.26
CA MET A 449 -18.78 -0.82 7.50
C MET A 449 -17.74 -1.47 8.42
N THR A 450 -17.45 -0.91 9.58
CA THR A 450 -16.61 -1.57 10.58
C THR A 450 -17.28 -2.79 11.20
N THR A 451 -18.62 -2.81 11.28
CA THR A 451 -19.36 -4.03 11.66
C THR A 451 -19.23 -5.12 10.60
N VAL A 452 -19.33 -4.78 9.31
CA VAL A 452 -19.05 -5.70 8.20
C VAL A 452 -17.65 -6.28 8.29
N PHE A 453 -16.64 -5.40 8.43
CA PHE A 453 -15.24 -5.80 8.51
C PHE A 453 -14.97 -6.76 9.69
N THR A 454 -15.45 -6.41 10.89
CA THR A 454 -15.25 -7.26 12.09
C THR A 454 -16.04 -8.56 12.03
N THR A 455 -17.20 -8.58 11.38
CA THR A 455 -17.95 -9.81 11.11
C THR A 455 -17.15 -10.75 10.21
N LEU A 456 -16.44 -10.22 9.23
CA LEU A 456 -15.59 -10.98 8.32
C LEU A 456 -14.22 -11.38 8.93
N LYS A 457 -13.89 -10.96 10.17
CA LYS A 457 -12.60 -11.27 10.83
C LYS A 457 -12.14 -12.72 10.67
N PRO A 458 -12.97 -13.76 10.89
CA PRO A 458 -12.53 -15.16 10.75
C PRO A 458 -12.06 -15.47 9.33
N TYR A 459 -12.79 -14.97 8.32
CA TYR A 459 -12.47 -15.17 6.91
C TYR A 459 -11.21 -14.41 6.49
N ILE A 460 -11.09 -13.15 6.91
CA ILE A 460 -9.91 -12.31 6.61
C ILE A 460 -8.65 -12.95 7.21
N LYS A 461 -8.71 -13.41 8.47
CA LYS A 461 -7.61 -14.14 9.13
C LYS A 461 -7.22 -15.40 8.37
N ALA A 462 -8.17 -16.19 7.90
CA ALA A 462 -7.91 -17.38 7.11
C ALA A 462 -7.20 -17.04 5.79
N ALA A 463 -7.62 -15.97 5.10
CA ALA A 463 -6.99 -15.50 3.87
C ALA A 463 -5.56 -14.97 4.11
N VAL A 464 -5.33 -14.25 5.21
CA VAL A 464 -3.99 -13.77 5.62
C VAL A 464 -3.09 -14.93 6.02
N ALA A 465 -3.59 -15.91 6.76
CA ALA A 465 -2.83 -17.13 7.10
C ALA A 465 -2.47 -17.94 5.83
N GLN A 466 -3.38 -17.97 4.84
CA GLN A 466 -3.09 -18.57 3.55
C GLN A 466 -1.97 -17.82 2.81
N ASN A 467 -1.98 -16.47 2.85
CA ASN A 467 -0.89 -15.68 2.28
C ASN A 467 0.45 -16.00 2.95
N ALA A 468 0.52 -16.01 4.27
CA ALA A 468 1.74 -16.34 5.01
C ALA A 468 2.24 -17.77 4.69
N LYS A 469 1.34 -18.73 4.53
CA LYS A 469 1.67 -20.13 4.27
C LYS A 469 2.08 -20.40 2.82
N SER A 470 1.33 -19.87 1.85
CA SER A 470 1.44 -20.25 0.42
C SER A 470 1.71 -19.06 -0.51
N GLY A 471 1.67 -17.82 0.00
CA GLY A 471 1.87 -16.62 -0.81
C GLY A 471 0.65 -16.23 -1.65
N LEU A 472 -0.51 -16.87 -1.44
CA LEU A 472 -1.73 -16.49 -2.15
C LEU A 472 -2.25 -15.16 -1.60
N PRO A 473 -2.41 -14.13 -2.42
CA PRO A 473 -2.79 -12.81 -1.96
C PRO A 473 -4.20 -12.78 -1.36
N VAL A 474 -4.48 -11.82 -0.49
CA VAL A 474 -5.81 -11.62 0.08
C VAL A 474 -6.76 -11.00 -0.95
N MET A 475 -6.28 -10.00 -1.70
CA MET A 475 -7.00 -9.45 -2.86
C MET A 475 -6.46 -10.10 -4.14
N ARG A 476 -7.33 -10.73 -4.93
CA ARG A 476 -6.93 -11.60 -6.06
C ARG A 476 -7.58 -11.16 -7.36
N PRO A 477 -6.84 -11.09 -8.47
CA PRO A 477 -7.47 -10.96 -9.77
C PRO A 477 -8.33 -12.20 -10.05
N LEU A 478 -9.42 -12.03 -10.78
CA LEU A 478 -10.38 -13.11 -11.02
C LEU A 478 -9.74 -14.32 -11.71
N PHE A 479 -8.85 -14.06 -12.69
CA PHE A 479 -8.17 -15.12 -13.45
C PHE A 479 -7.29 -16.03 -12.57
N LEU A 480 -6.93 -15.64 -11.35
CA LEU A 480 -6.18 -16.51 -10.44
C LEU A 480 -6.95 -17.83 -10.12
N HIS A 481 -8.26 -17.78 -10.18
CA HIS A 481 -9.14 -18.92 -9.89
C HIS A 481 -10.09 -19.30 -11.02
N TYR A 482 -10.25 -18.44 -12.03
CA TYR A 482 -11.07 -18.64 -13.21
C TYR A 482 -10.20 -18.50 -14.46
N GLU A 483 -9.21 -19.41 -14.56
CA GLU A 483 -8.11 -19.36 -15.55
C GLU A 483 -8.60 -19.55 -16.99
N ASP A 484 -9.70 -20.28 -17.19
CA ASP A 484 -10.29 -20.57 -18.50
C ASP A 484 -11.28 -19.49 -18.96
N ASP A 485 -11.57 -18.51 -18.10
CA ASP A 485 -12.45 -17.40 -18.41
C ASP A 485 -11.66 -16.21 -18.99
N ALA A 486 -11.73 -16.07 -20.32
CA ALA A 486 -11.02 -15.00 -21.04
C ALA A 486 -11.40 -13.60 -20.54
N ARG A 487 -12.62 -13.40 -20.05
CA ARG A 487 -13.07 -12.10 -19.53
C ARG A 487 -12.41 -11.74 -18.19
N ALA A 488 -12.11 -12.74 -17.37
CA ALA A 488 -11.44 -12.55 -16.08
C ALA A 488 -10.11 -11.80 -16.21
N TYR A 489 -9.44 -11.90 -17.36
CA TYR A 489 -8.17 -11.22 -17.63
C TYR A 489 -8.31 -9.72 -17.98
N THR A 490 -9.50 -9.28 -18.35
CA THR A 490 -9.77 -7.88 -18.75
C THR A 490 -10.28 -7.00 -17.62
N LEU A 491 -10.61 -7.60 -16.48
CA LEU A 491 -11.26 -6.94 -15.35
C LEU A 491 -10.21 -6.50 -14.31
N LYS A 492 -10.09 -5.19 -14.09
CA LYS A 492 -9.12 -4.61 -13.17
C LYS A 492 -9.73 -3.85 -11.99
N TYR A 493 -11.06 -3.62 -11.98
CA TYR A 493 -11.75 -2.85 -10.93
C TYR A 493 -12.68 -3.71 -10.08
N GLN A 494 -12.61 -5.02 -10.23
CA GLN A 494 -13.26 -5.99 -9.35
C GLN A 494 -12.28 -7.12 -9.03
N TYR A 495 -12.44 -7.75 -7.87
CA TYR A 495 -11.50 -8.74 -7.39
C TYR A 495 -12.16 -9.80 -6.53
N LEU A 496 -11.46 -10.90 -6.31
CA LEU A 496 -11.79 -11.86 -5.26
C LEU A 496 -11.08 -11.45 -3.97
N PHE A 497 -11.83 -11.28 -2.90
CA PHE A 497 -11.31 -11.14 -1.55
C PHE A 497 -11.24 -12.54 -0.93
N GLY A 498 -10.03 -13.06 -0.71
CA GLY A 498 -9.81 -14.50 -0.52
C GLY A 498 -10.20 -15.30 -1.76
N ARG A 499 -10.80 -16.48 -1.57
CA ARG A 499 -11.29 -17.33 -2.67
C ARG A 499 -12.77 -17.11 -2.98
N ASP A 500 -13.56 -16.72 -2.00
CA ASP A 500 -15.00 -16.94 -1.98
C ASP A 500 -15.86 -15.68 -2.01
N LEU A 501 -15.29 -14.48 -1.79
CA LEU A 501 -15.98 -13.20 -1.94
C LEU A 501 -15.54 -12.52 -3.22
N LEU A 502 -16.47 -12.10 -4.07
CA LEU A 502 -16.23 -11.20 -5.20
C LEU A 502 -16.69 -9.80 -4.79
N VAL A 503 -15.83 -8.81 -4.98
CA VAL A 503 -16.07 -7.40 -4.63
C VAL A 503 -15.89 -6.54 -5.87
N ALA A 504 -16.87 -5.69 -6.18
CA ALA A 504 -16.82 -4.73 -7.28
C ALA A 504 -17.09 -3.31 -6.74
N PRO A 505 -16.06 -2.58 -6.28
CA PRO A 505 -16.23 -1.26 -5.70
C PRO A 505 -16.87 -0.27 -6.66
N VAL A 506 -17.81 0.54 -6.17
CA VAL A 506 -18.36 1.66 -6.93
C VAL A 506 -17.33 2.80 -6.90
N HIS A 507 -16.79 3.14 -8.04
CA HIS A 507 -15.72 4.13 -8.18
C HIS A 507 -16.11 5.30 -9.10
N GLU A 508 -17.41 5.59 -9.21
CA GLU A 508 -17.97 6.74 -9.93
C GLU A 508 -18.94 7.50 -9.01
N GLU A 509 -18.86 8.83 -9.07
CA GLU A 509 -19.71 9.71 -8.26
C GLU A 509 -21.19 9.59 -8.65
N GLY A 510 -22.06 9.66 -7.65
CA GLY A 510 -23.51 9.71 -7.84
C GLY A 510 -24.17 8.39 -8.21
N ARG A 511 -23.43 7.31 -8.39
CA ARG A 511 -23.99 6.00 -8.78
C ARG A 511 -24.79 5.37 -7.65
N ARG A 512 -25.89 4.76 -8.01
CA ARG A 512 -26.78 4.01 -7.10
C ARG A 512 -27.03 2.58 -7.57
N ASP A 513 -26.56 2.23 -8.74
CA ASP A 513 -26.51 0.92 -9.37
C ASP A 513 -25.09 0.65 -9.87
N TRP A 514 -24.70 -0.60 -10.03
CA TRP A 514 -23.39 -0.98 -10.53
C TRP A 514 -23.44 -2.24 -11.37
N SER A 515 -22.78 -2.19 -12.52
CA SER A 515 -22.63 -3.35 -13.39
C SER A 515 -21.32 -4.05 -13.14
N LEU A 516 -21.35 -5.38 -13.02
CA LEU A 516 -20.18 -6.20 -12.77
C LEU A 516 -20.29 -7.54 -13.51
N TYR A 517 -19.20 -8.25 -13.57
CA TYR A 517 -19.13 -9.59 -14.14
C TYR A 517 -18.92 -10.64 -13.05
N LEU A 518 -19.75 -11.68 -13.06
CA LEU A 518 -19.58 -12.87 -12.22
C LEU A 518 -18.99 -13.99 -13.08
N PRO A 519 -17.80 -14.54 -12.76
CA PRO A 519 -17.30 -15.75 -13.42
C PRO A 519 -18.29 -16.91 -13.31
N GLN A 520 -18.18 -17.91 -14.18
CA GLN A 520 -19.09 -19.05 -14.20
C GLN A 520 -19.01 -19.85 -12.89
N ASP A 521 -19.97 -19.61 -12.00
CA ASP A 521 -20.16 -20.25 -10.69
C ASP A 521 -21.59 -19.95 -10.20
N SER A 522 -21.96 -20.44 -9.01
CA SER A 522 -23.18 -20.03 -8.30
C SER A 522 -22.81 -19.00 -7.24
N TRP A 523 -23.34 -17.79 -7.43
CA TRP A 523 -23.09 -16.64 -6.58
C TRP A 523 -24.33 -16.22 -5.79
N VAL A 524 -24.14 -15.68 -4.61
CA VAL A 524 -25.20 -15.11 -3.77
C VAL A 524 -24.84 -13.67 -3.47
N ASN A 525 -25.75 -12.73 -3.75
CA ASN A 525 -25.60 -11.33 -3.34
C ASN A 525 -25.60 -11.24 -1.81
N ALA A 526 -24.54 -10.68 -1.24
CA ALA A 526 -24.34 -10.66 0.21
C ALA A 526 -25.41 -9.82 0.96
N TRP A 527 -26.04 -8.86 0.27
CA TRP A 527 -27.00 -7.95 0.90
C TRP A 527 -28.46 -8.41 0.74
N THR A 528 -28.80 -9.05 -0.37
CA THR A 528 -30.19 -9.49 -0.66
C THR A 528 -30.40 -10.97 -0.40
N GLY A 529 -29.35 -11.78 -0.51
CA GLY A 529 -29.44 -13.24 -0.47
C GLY A 529 -29.91 -13.85 -1.80
N GLU A 530 -30.07 -13.06 -2.85
CA GLU A 530 -30.46 -13.55 -4.18
C GLU A 530 -29.32 -14.33 -4.82
N THR A 531 -29.65 -15.44 -5.44
CA THR A 531 -28.70 -16.30 -6.16
C THR A 531 -28.61 -15.87 -7.62
N CYS A 532 -27.37 -15.73 -8.10
CA CYS A 532 -27.03 -15.41 -9.49
C CYS A 532 -26.10 -16.49 -10.06
N LEU A 533 -26.28 -16.83 -11.32
CA LEU A 533 -25.30 -17.59 -12.10
C LEU A 533 -24.28 -16.62 -12.71
N GLY A 534 -23.17 -17.16 -13.20
CA GLY A 534 -22.16 -16.35 -13.91
C GLY A 534 -22.73 -15.54 -15.07
N GLY A 535 -22.07 -14.42 -15.38
CA GLY A 535 -22.44 -13.48 -16.44
C GLY A 535 -22.42 -12.02 -15.98
N ASP A 536 -22.87 -11.12 -16.87
CA ASP A 536 -23.03 -9.70 -16.54
C ASP A 536 -24.30 -9.49 -15.70
N VAL A 537 -24.13 -8.76 -14.60
CA VAL A 537 -25.25 -8.39 -13.73
C VAL A 537 -25.17 -6.90 -13.40
N THR A 538 -26.33 -6.28 -13.22
CA THR A 538 -26.45 -4.92 -12.67
C THR A 538 -27.26 -5.02 -11.39
N VAL A 539 -26.76 -4.43 -10.33
CA VAL A 539 -27.37 -4.49 -9.00
C VAL A 539 -27.47 -3.10 -8.37
N ASP A 540 -28.43 -2.94 -7.48
CA ASP A 540 -28.47 -1.76 -6.63
C ASP A 540 -27.21 -1.67 -5.77
N ALA A 541 -26.61 -0.49 -5.71
CA ALA A 541 -25.38 -0.23 -5.00
C ALA A 541 -25.46 1.10 -4.20
N PRO A 542 -26.40 1.22 -3.26
CA PRO A 542 -26.46 2.39 -2.39
C PRO A 542 -25.22 2.45 -1.50
N LEU A 543 -24.93 3.62 -0.93
CA LEU A 543 -23.88 3.78 0.09
C LEU A 543 -24.09 2.80 1.25
N GLY A 544 -23.02 2.14 1.70
CA GLY A 544 -23.04 1.10 2.73
C GLY A 544 -23.44 -0.29 2.25
N LYS A 545 -23.69 -0.46 0.94
CA LYS A 545 -23.96 -1.77 0.31
C LYS A 545 -23.22 -1.88 -1.04
N PRO A 546 -21.89 -1.90 -1.04
CA PRO A 546 -21.14 -2.10 -2.28
C PRO A 546 -21.49 -3.46 -2.90
N PRO A 547 -21.40 -3.64 -4.22
CA PRO A 547 -21.62 -4.93 -4.87
C PRO A 547 -20.65 -5.99 -4.37
N VAL A 548 -21.17 -6.93 -3.57
CA VAL A 548 -20.43 -8.06 -2.99
C VAL A 548 -21.23 -9.33 -3.17
N PHE A 549 -20.56 -10.35 -3.68
CA PHE A 549 -21.13 -11.67 -3.90
C PHE A 549 -20.25 -12.74 -3.26
N TYR A 550 -20.87 -13.77 -2.71
CA TYR A 550 -20.13 -14.93 -2.23
C TYR A 550 -20.51 -16.20 -3.01
N ARG A 551 -19.57 -17.12 -3.11
CA ARG A 551 -19.83 -18.43 -3.72
C ARG A 551 -20.82 -19.19 -2.86
N GLN A 552 -21.90 -19.67 -3.48
CA GLN A 552 -23.01 -20.36 -2.79
C GLN A 552 -22.54 -21.57 -1.97
N HIS A 553 -21.54 -22.30 -2.49
CA HIS A 553 -21.01 -23.53 -1.88
C HIS A 553 -19.71 -23.30 -1.10
N SER A 554 -19.44 -22.08 -0.66
CA SER A 554 -18.31 -21.76 0.23
C SER A 554 -18.54 -22.36 1.62
N GLU A 555 -17.48 -22.83 2.25
CA GLU A 555 -17.49 -23.20 3.68
C GLU A 555 -17.81 -22.01 4.60
N TRP A 556 -17.69 -20.80 4.10
CA TRP A 556 -17.98 -19.54 4.78
C TRP A 556 -19.37 -18.97 4.47
N ALA A 557 -20.20 -19.69 3.69
CA ALA A 557 -21.50 -19.19 3.24
C ALA A 557 -22.40 -18.75 4.40
N ASP A 558 -22.41 -19.48 5.52
CA ASP A 558 -23.17 -19.12 6.72
C ASP A 558 -22.68 -17.78 7.31
N LEU A 559 -21.36 -17.56 7.41
CA LEU A 559 -20.78 -16.29 7.84
C LEU A 559 -21.19 -15.16 6.89
N PHE A 560 -21.00 -15.33 5.60
CA PHE A 560 -21.31 -14.30 4.60
C PHE A 560 -22.80 -13.95 4.57
N SER A 561 -23.67 -14.92 4.81
CA SER A 561 -25.13 -14.71 4.86
C SER A 561 -25.55 -13.76 5.98
N THR A 562 -24.74 -13.58 7.02
CA THR A 562 -25.02 -12.64 8.12
C THR A 562 -24.94 -11.17 7.70
N LEU A 563 -24.19 -10.85 6.62
CA LEU A 563 -24.03 -9.49 6.12
C LEU A 563 -25.34 -8.81 5.74
N ARG A 564 -26.34 -9.60 5.32
CA ARG A 564 -27.70 -9.09 4.95
C ARG A 564 -28.41 -8.44 6.15
N HIS A 565 -27.99 -8.73 7.37
CA HIS A 565 -28.62 -8.25 8.61
C HIS A 565 -27.89 -7.03 9.21
N ILE A 566 -26.78 -6.64 8.62
CA ILE A 566 -26.02 -5.43 8.96
C ILE A 566 -26.52 -4.28 8.05
#